data_eacbf071d1221c720353be5796a49261
#
_entry.id   eacbf071d1221c720353be5796a49261
#
_cell.length_a   1.000
_cell.length_b   1.000
_cell.length_c   1.000
_cell.angle_alpha   90.00
_cell.angle_beta   90.00
_cell.angle_gamma   90.00
#
_symmetry.space_group_name_H-M   'P 1'
#
loop_
_entity.id
_entity.type
_entity.pdbx_description
1 polymer ?
#
loop_
_entity_poly.entity_id
_entity_poly.type
_entity_poly.pdbx_seq_one_letter_code
_entity_poly.pdbx_strand_id
1 'polypeptide(L)'
;MDVYFVRHGQTDGNVARRHQHPETTLNEEGVQQAKRVAWEISELRPTHIISSTHLRAVQTTQIIASYCEDLIPDTHPAFEELKRPDWMVGNRYQSLTTVWYVWLWFLNVAQEGGETYREMLERVKTARTFLESLPDDARVVVVSHAVFTNIFLEHVCTDKPMSFWRAFRRFIAILKIRNTAILHLRHISTVPGVCGWRFIGGVSKHPKS
;
A
#
# COMPACT_ATOMS: atom_id res chain seq x y z
N MET A 1 -8.62 16.52 4.71
CA MET A 1 -8.44 15.55 3.62
C MET A 1 -8.71 14.14 4.10
N ASP A 2 -9.45 13.33 3.34
CA ASP A 2 -9.65 11.90 3.61
C ASP A 2 -8.86 11.07 2.60
N VAL A 3 -8.09 10.08 3.08
CA VAL A 3 -7.25 9.20 2.24
C VAL A 3 -7.64 7.75 2.44
N TYR A 4 -7.95 7.07 1.34
CA TYR A 4 -8.39 5.69 1.29
C TYR A 4 -7.32 4.84 0.62
N PHE A 5 -6.52 4.13 1.41
CA PHE A 5 -5.59 3.15 0.87
C PHE A 5 -6.32 1.88 0.48
N VAL A 6 -6.16 1.46 -0.75
CA VAL A 6 -6.74 0.23 -1.31
C VAL A 6 -5.60 -0.70 -1.69
N ARG A 7 -5.58 -1.92 -1.14
CA ARG A 7 -4.65 -2.92 -1.63
C ARG A 7 -5.10 -3.41 -3.01
N HIS A 8 -4.17 -3.56 -3.95
CA HIS A 8 -4.45 -4.13 -5.28
C HIS A 8 -5.23 -5.46 -5.23
N GLY A 9 -5.95 -5.80 -6.28
CA GLY A 9 -6.67 -7.06 -6.45
C GLY A 9 -5.76 -8.29 -6.41
N GLN A 10 -6.35 -9.48 -6.34
CA GLN A 10 -5.61 -10.73 -6.26
C GLN A 10 -4.77 -11.00 -7.51
N THR A 11 -3.64 -11.66 -7.32
CA THR A 11 -2.75 -12.18 -8.36
C THR A 11 -2.45 -13.64 -8.08
N ASP A 12 -1.95 -14.39 -9.06
CA ASP A 12 -1.53 -15.79 -8.85
C ASP A 12 -0.41 -15.92 -7.81
N GLY A 13 0.47 -14.90 -7.73
CA GLY A 13 1.49 -14.85 -6.70
C GLY A 13 0.92 -14.71 -5.29
N ASN A 14 -0.23 -14.02 -5.11
CA ASN A 14 -0.92 -13.97 -3.82
C ASN A 14 -1.49 -15.35 -3.44
N VAL A 15 -2.10 -16.05 -4.39
CA VAL A 15 -2.63 -17.41 -4.19
C VAL A 15 -1.49 -18.36 -3.81
N ALA A 16 -0.39 -18.34 -4.55
CA ALA A 16 0.80 -19.17 -4.31
C ALA A 16 1.61 -18.72 -3.09
N ARG A 17 1.29 -17.59 -2.46
CA ARG A 17 2.04 -16.96 -1.35
C ARG A 17 3.51 -16.74 -1.69
N ARG A 18 3.78 -16.18 -2.87
CA ARG A 18 5.11 -15.93 -3.41
C ARG A 18 5.36 -14.44 -3.64
N HIS A 19 6.63 -14.03 -3.50
CA HIS A 19 7.08 -12.70 -3.87
C HIS A 19 6.94 -12.51 -5.38
N GLN A 20 6.52 -11.30 -5.79
CA GLN A 20 6.07 -11.02 -7.15
C GLN A 20 6.90 -9.93 -7.81
N HIS A 21 7.07 -10.06 -9.11
CA HIS A 21 7.66 -9.03 -9.95
C HIS A 21 6.72 -7.81 -10.08
N PRO A 22 7.23 -6.59 -10.31
CA PRO A 22 6.40 -5.40 -10.60
C PRO A 22 5.38 -5.60 -11.73
N GLU A 23 5.76 -6.31 -12.79
CA GLU A 23 4.93 -6.60 -13.97
C GLU A 23 3.85 -7.67 -13.77
N THR A 24 3.72 -8.21 -12.55
CA THR A 24 2.68 -9.22 -12.27
C THR A 24 1.28 -8.61 -12.38
N THR A 25 0.43 -9.24 -13.20
CA THR A 25 -0.95 -8.83 -13.46
C THR A 25 -1.95 -9.36 -12.39
N LEU A 26 -3.15 -8.79 -12.40
CA LEU A 26 -4.29 -9.37 -11.70
C LEU A 26 -4.66 -10.73 -12.34
N ASN A 27 -5.14 -11.67 -11.51
CA ASN A 27 -5.88 -12.84 -12.00
C ASN A 27 -7.37 -12.52 -12.13
N GLU A 28 -8.17 -13.45 -12.62
CA GLU A 28 -9.61 -13.27 -12.83
C GLU A 28 -10.33 -12.85 -11.55
N GLU A 29 -10.06 -13.50 -10.43
CA GLU A 29 -10.62 -13.11 -9.13
C GLU A 29 -10.21 -11.69 -8.72
N GLY A 30 -8.95 -11.31 -8.98
CA GLY A 30 -8.45 -9.96 -8.72
C GLY A 30 -9.21 -8.89 -9.51
N VAL A 31 -9.55 -9.17 -10.76
CA VAL A 31 -10.40 -8.29 -11.58
C VAL A 31 -11.80 -8.16 -10.97
N GLN A 32 -12.40 -9.27 -10.53
CA GLN A 32 -13.73 -9.24 -9.88
C GLN A 32 -13.68 -8.50 -8.54
N GLN A 33 -12.62 -8.70 -7.75
CA GLN A 33 -12.39 -7.95 -6.51
C GLN A 33 -12.29 -6.44 -6.79
N ALA A 34 -11.54 -6.04 -7.83
CA ALA A 34 -11.39 -4.65 -8.21
C ALA A 34 -12.73 -4.02 -8.64
N LYS A 35 -13.57 -4.74 -9.37
CA LYS A 35 -14.92 -4.28 -9.74
C LYS A 35 -15.82 -4.09 -8.52
N ARG A 36 -15.77 -5.02 -7.55
CA ARG A 36 -16.56 -4.92 -6.31
C ARG A 36 -16.14 -3.68 -5.49
N VAL A 37 -14.83 -3.48 -5.30
CA VAL A 37 -14.33 -2.32 -4.54
C VAL A 37 -14.52 -1.01 -5.30
N ALA A 38 -14.53 -1.03 -6.62
CA ALA A 38 -14.77 0.15 -7.46
C ALA A 38 -16.12 0.79 -7.14
N TRP A 39 -17.18 -0.01 -6.98
CA TRP A 39 -18.49 0.48 -6.58
C TRP A 39 -18.46 1.14 -5.18
N GLU A 40 -17.80 0.51 -4.20
CA GLU A 40 -17.67 1.11 -2.86
C GLU A 40 -16.89 2.43 -2.88
N ILE A 41 -15.86 2.51 -3.72
CA ILE A 41 -15.03 3.71 -3.89
C ILE A 41 -15.81 4.83 -4.59
N SER A 42 -16.62 4.53 -5.62
CA SER A 42 -17.40 5.55 -6.32
C SER A 42 -18.38 6.27 -5.38
N GLU A 43 -18.98 5.54 -4.43
CA GLU A 43 -19.84 6.13 -3.40
C GLU A 43 -19.12 7.14 -2.47
N LEU A 44 -17.80 7.01 -2.34
CA LEU A 44 -17.00 7.97 -1.59
C LEU A 44 -16.75 9.28 -2.36
N ARG A 45 -17.12 9.32 -3.65
CA ARG A 45 -16.93 10.46 -4.56
C ARG A 45 -15.49 10.99 -4.48
N PRO A 46 -14.48 10.17 -4.83
CA PRO A 46 -13.10 10.59 -4.77
C PRO A 46 -12.85 11.80 -5.67
N THR A 47 -11.91 12.64 -5.28
CA THR A 47 -11.45 13.79 -6.07
C THR A 47 -10.10 13.49 -6.75
N HIS A 48 -9.36 12.49 -6.22
CA HIS A 48 -8.06 12.07 -6.76
C HIS A 48 -7.96 10.55 -6.65
N ILE A 49 -7.39 9.93 -7.69
CA ILE A 49 -7.03 8.51 -7.69
C ILE A 49 -5.55 8.39 -8.05
N ILE A 50 -4.77 7.78 -7.17
CA ILE A 50 -3.33 7.63 -7.28
C ILE A 50 -2.98 6.15 -7.23
N SER A 51 -2.10 5.70 -8.09
CA SER A 51 -1.64 4.31 -8.15
C SER A 51 -0.14 4.19 -7.87
N SER A 52 0.25 3.08 -7.24
CA SER A 52 1.59 2.52 -7.43
C SER A 52 1.84 2.25 -8.91
N THR A 53 3.10 2.29 -9.33
CA THR A 53 3.50 2.00 -10.71
C THR A 53 3.45 0.49 -11.07
N HIS A 54 3.32 -0.39 -10.08
CA HIS A 54 3.24 -1.84 -10.32
C HIS A 54 1.97 -2.23 -11.07
N LEU A 55 2.09 -3.07 -12.10
CA LEU A 55 1.03 -3.36 -13.06
C LEU A 55 -0.30 -3.81 -12.41
N ARG A 56 -0.25 -4.68 -11.38
CA ARG A 56 -1.44 -5.10 -10.60
C ARG A 56 -2.17 -3.95 -9.91
N ALA A 57 -1.43 -2.93 -9.45
CA ALA A 57 -2.02 -1.74 -8.85
C ALA A 57 -2.62 -0.83 -9.93
N VAL A 58 -1.92 -0.62 -11.04
CA VAL A 58 -2.40 0.14 -12.20
C VAL A 58 -3.70 -0.47 -12.74
N GLN A 59 -3.75 -1.79 -12.95
CA GLN A 59 -4.96 -2.48 -13.40
C GLN A 59 -6.13 -2.33 -12.41
N THR A 60 -5.86 -2.45 -11.11
CA THR A 60 -6.88 -2.21 -10.07
C THR A 60 -7.39 -0.78 -10.15
N THR A 61 -6.50 0.18 -10.31
CA THR A 61 -6.81 1.61 -10.40
C THR A 61 -7.64 1.93 -11.64
N GLN A 62 -7.30 1.38 -12.80
CA GLN A 62 -8.06 1.56 -14.04
C GLN A 62 -9.51 1.07 -13.89
N ILE A 63 -9.69 -0.08 -13.23
CA ILE A 63 -11.03 -0.60 -12.94
C ILE A 63 -11.77 0.33 -11.98
N ILE A 64 -11.14 0.83 -10.92
CA ILE A 64 -11.78 1.78 -9.99
C ILE A 64 -12.15 3.07 -10.72
N ALA A 65 -11.25 3.63 -11.52
CA ALA A 65 -11.47 4.87 -12.26
C ALA A 65 -12.64 4.76 -13.25
N SER A 66 -12.87 3.59 -13.85
CA SER A 66 -14.00 3.38 -14.76
C SER A 66 -15.39 3.48 -14.09
N TYR A 67 -15.44 3.52 -12.75
CA TYR A 67 -16.66 3.75 -11.96
C TYR A 67 -16.75 5.16 -11.39
N CYS A 68 -15.72 5.98 -11.61
CA CYS A 68 -15.64 7.35 -11.11
C CYS A 68 -15.60 8.30 -12.31
N GLU A 69 -16.70 9.02 -12.55
CA GLU A 69 -16.82 9.95 -13.67
C GLU A 69 -15.75 11.05 -13.58
N ASP A 70 -15.17 11.40 -14.75
CA ASP A 70 -14.21 12.50 -14.94
C ASP A 70 -12.89 12.42 -14.13
N LEU A 71 -12.54 11.28 -13.52
CA LEU A 71 -11.28 11.12 -12.81
C LEU A 71 -10.23 10.41 -13.67
N ILE A 72 -9.15 11.14 -13.94
CA ILE A 72 -7.95 10.57 -14.57
C ILE A 72 -7.01 10.09 -13.45
N PRO A 73 -6.71 8.79 -13.37
CA PRO A 73 -5.79 8.28 -12.35
C PRO A 73 -4.35 8.69 -12.65
N ASP A 74 -3.61 9.04 -11.62
CA ASP A 74 -2.17 9.30 -11.67
C ASP A 74 -1.37 8.12 -11.09
N THR A 75 -0.09 8.01 -11.44
CA THR A 75 0.84 7.03 -10.89
C THR A 75 1.97 7.72 -10.15
N HIS A 76 2.33 7.21 -8.98
CA HIS A 76 3.42 7.76 -8.20
C HIS A 76 4.29 6.66 -7.55
N PRO A 77 5.63 6.65 -7.81
CA PRO A 77 6.53 5.56 -7.38
C PRO A 77 6.68 5.47 -5.85
N ALA A 78 6.36 6.53 -5.12
CA ALA A 78 6.40 6.49 -3.66
C ALA A 78 5.42 5.46 -3.05
N PHE A 79 4.37 5.06 -3.77
CA PHE A 79 3.37 4.08 -3.31
C PHE A 79 3.65 2.63 -3.74
N GLU A 80 4.81 2.36 -4.34
CA GLU A 80 5.24 1.01 -4.71
C GLU A 80 5.40 0.09 -3.49
N GLU A 81 5.32 -1.22 -3.74
CA GLU A 81 5.62 -2.23 -2.73
C GLU A 81 7.11 -2.19 -2.34
N LEU A 82 7.44 -2.81 -1.22
CA LEU A 82 8.83 -3.03 -0.81
C LEU A 82 9.64 -3.56 -2.00
N LYS A 83 10.67 -2.81 -2.41
CA LYS A 83 11.59 -3.23 -3.48
C LYS A 83 12.44 -4.37 -2.96
N ARG A 84 12.30 -5.52 -3.58
CA ARG A 84 13.03 -6.74 -3.23
C ARG A 84 14.02 -7.08 -4.32
N PRO A 85 15.18 -7.64 -3.96
CA PRO A 85 16.11 -8.19 -4.94
C PRO A 85 15.44 -9.21 -5.87
N ASP A 86 15.88 -9.30 -7.12
CA ASP A 86 15.29 -10.21 -8.12
C ASP A 86 15.36 -11.67 -7.69
N TRP A 87 16.42 -12.08 -6.96
CA TRP A 87 16.53 -13.41 -6.42
C TRP A 87 15.44 -13.80 -5.39
N MET A 88 14.71 -12.81 -4.85
CA MET A 88 13.57 -13.04 -3.97
C MET A 88 12.29 -13.39 -4.75
N VAL A 89 12.17 -12.98 -6.01
CA VAL A 89 10.98 -13.22 -6.83
C VAL A 89 10.72 -14.73 -6.96
N GLY A 90 9.46 -15.14 -6.75
CA GLY A 90 9.07 -16.55 -6.76
C GLY A 90 9.29 -17.31 -5.44
N ASN A 91 10.09 -16.78 -4.51
CA ASN A 91 10.23 -17.39 -3.18
C ASN A 91 8.93 -17.27 -2.36
N ARG A 92 8.67 -18.28 -1.52
CA ARG A 92 7.52 -18.26 -0.62
C ARG A 92 7.71 -17.23 0.49
N TYR A 93 6.63 -16.52 0.88
CA TYR A 93 6.67 -15.56 1.99
C TYR A 93 7.18 -16.13 3.31
N GLN A 94 6.97 -17.43 3.55
CA GLN A 94 7.36 -18.12 4.78
C GLN A 94 8.64 -18.97 4.61
N SER A 95 9.47 -18.68 3.61
CA SER A 95 10.76 -19.35 3.44
C SER A 95 11.83 -18.80 4.40
N LEU A 96 12.81 -19.62 4.75
CA LEU A 96 13.99 -19.18 5.51
C LEU A 96 14.72 -18.03 4.80
N THR A 97 14.73 -18.06 3.46
CA THR A 97 15.28 -17.00 2.62
C THR A 97 14.56 -15.67 2.86
N THR A 98 13.23 -15.67 2.99
CA THR A 98 12.45 -14.47 3.29
C THR A 98 12.74 -13.96 4.70
N VAL A 99 12.85 -14.85 5.69
CA VAL A 99 13.20 -14.46 7.06
C VAL A 99 14.59 -13.82 7.10
N TRP A 100 15.56 -14.43 6.42
CA TRP A 100 16.92 -13.89 6.30
C TRP A 100 16.94 -12.51 5.62
N TYR A 101 16.23 -12.37 4.49
CA TYR A 101 16.10 -11.07 3.80
C TYR A 101 15.49 -9.99 4.71
N VAL A 102 14.38 -10.29 5.40
CA VAL A 102 13.74 -9.33 6.33
C VAL A 102 14.69 -8.92 7.44
N TRP A 103 15.52 -9.84 7.93
CA TRP A 103 16.56 -9.53 8.93
C TRP A 103 17.60 -8.56 8.38
N LEU A 104 18.18 -8.84 7.19
CA LEU A 104 19.13 -7.95 6.53
C LEU A 104 18.53 -6.57 6.25
N TRP A 105 17.31 -6.56 5.74
CA TRP A 105 16.55 -5.33 5.46
C TRP A 105 16.40 -4.47 6.73
N PHE A 106 16.03 -5.07 7.83
CA PHE A 106 15.87 -4.36 9.10
C PHE A 106 17.21 -3.84 9.66
N LEU A 107 18.30 -4.54 9.40
CA LEU A 107 19.67 -4.09 9.74
C LEU A 107 20.20 -3.04 8.77
N ASN A 108 19.41 -2.59 7.80
CA ASN A 108 19.82 -1.67 6.72
C ASN A 108 21.00 -2.19 5.87
N VAL A 109 21.13 -3.50 5.71
CA VAL A 109 22.11 -4.10 4.82
C VAL A 109 21.56 -4.05 3.39
N ALA A 110 22.20 -3.22 2.55
CA ALA A 110 21.79 -3.07 1.15
C ALA A 110 21.93 -4.40 0.40
N GLN A 111 20.94 -4.69 -0.43
CA GLN A 111 20.91 -5.84 -1.34
C GLN A 111 20.74 -5.29 -2.76
N GLU A 112 21.47 -5.82 -3.72
CA GLU A 112 21.38 -5.39 -5.12
C GLU A 112 19.93 -5.56 -5.64
N GLY A 113 19.36 -4.50 -6.23
CA GLY A 113 17.98 -4.47 -6.70
C GLY A 113 16.90 -4.33 -5.60
N GLY A 114 17.28 -4.35 -4.33
CA GLY A 114 16.36 -4.15 -3.19
C GLY A 114 16.53 -2.78 -2.53
N GLU A 115 15.56 -2.39 -1.71
CA GLU A 115 15.68 -1.22 -0.84
C GLU A 115 15.94 -1.63 0.60
N THR A 116 16.65 -0.78 1.36
CA THR A 116 16.85 -0.91 2.80
C THR A 116 15.64 -0.40 3.58
N TYR A 117 15.57 -0.68 4.87
CA TYR A 117 14.54 -0.13 5.74
C TYR A 117 14.56 1.40 5.78
N ARG A 118 15.76 2.02 5.79
CA ARG A 118 15.91 3.48 5.75
C ARG A 118 15.37 4.08 4.46
N GLU A 119 15.69 3.50 3.30
CA GLU A 119 15.19 3.96 2.00
C GLU A 119 13.67 3.83 1.91
N MET A 120 13.10 2.76 2.47
CA MET A 120 11.65 2.61 2.61
C MET A 120 11.04 3.73 3.45
N LEU A 121 11.67 4.14 4.57
CA LEU A 121 11.18 5.25 5.40
C LEU A 121 11.24 6.59 4.67
N GLU A 122 12.29 6.87 3.91
CA GLU A 122 12.37 8.08 3.08
C GLU A 122 11.29 8.09 2.00
N ARG A 123 11.00 6.93 1.41
CA ARG A 123 9.89 6.79 0.45
C ARG A 123 8.53 7.00 1.08
N VAL A 124 8.31 6.51 2.30
CA VAL A 124 7.09 6.80 3.09
C VAL A 124 6.95 8.28 3.37
N LYS A 125 8.04 8.96 3.72
CA LYS A 125 8.06 10.41 3.92
C LYS A 125 7.70 11.17 2.64
N THR A 126 8.26 10.76 1.50
CA THR A 126 7.93 11.31 0.18
C THR A 126 6.43 11.15 -0.12
N ALA A 127 5.88 9.95 0.11
CA ALA A 127 4.45 9.68 -0.08
C ALA A 127 3.57 10.54 0.84
N ARG A 128 3.97 10.71 2.10
CA ARG A 128 3.29 11.58 3.07
C ARG A 128 3.28 13.03 2.60
N THR A 129 4.45 13.58 2.26
CA THR A 129 4.58 14.96 1.78
C THR A 129 3.76 15.20 0.50
N PHE A 130 3.75 14.22 -0.41
CA PHE A 130 2.92 14.29 -1.62
C PHE A 130 1.42 14.36 -1.26
N LEU A 131 0.94 13.52 -0.35
CA LEU A 131 -0.46 13.59 0.08
C LEU A 131 -0.78 14.90 0.78
N GLU A 132 0.11 15.40 1.65
CA GLU A 132 -0.05 16.66 2.38
C GLU A 132 -0.03 17.90 1.46
N SER A 133 0.45 17.77 0.22
CA SER A 133 0.40 18.84 -0.78
C SER A 133 -0.96 18.97 -1.50
N LEU A 134 -1.85 17.99 -1.32
CA LEU A 134 -3.19 18.00 -1.91
C LEU A 134 -4.15 18.89 -1.09
N PRO A 135 -5.28 19.34 -1.68
CA PRO A 135 -6.26 20.18 -0.99
C PRO A 135 -6.78 19.54 0.31
N ASP A 136 -7.03 20.37 1.33
CA ASP A 136 -7.49 19.91 2.66
C ASP A 136 -8.87 19.22 2.63
N ASP A 137 -9.69 19.49 1.62
CA ASP A 137 -11.00 18.87 1.39
C ASP A 137 -10.95 17.66 0.43
N ALA A 138 -9.76 17.31 -0.07
CA ALA A 138 -9.61 16.22 -1.01
C ALA A 138 -10.05 14.87 -0.42
N ARG A 139 -10.66 14.05 -1.27
CA ARG A 139 -10.94 12.63 -1.04
C ARG A 139 -10.06 11.83 -1.98
N VAL A 140 -8.99 11.27 -1.44
CA VAL A 140 -7.90 10.65 -2.20
C VAL A 140 -7.99 9.14 -2.08
N VAL A 141 -8.01 8.45 -3.20
CA VAL A 141 -7.86 6.99 -3.27
C VAL A 141 -6.44 6.66 -3.67
N VAL A 142 -5.77 5.83 -2.89
CA VAL A 142 -4.39 5.36 -3.16
C VAL A 142 -4.39 3.85 -3.34
N VAL A 143 -4.19 3.37 -4.55
CA VAL A 143 -4.04 1.93 -4.81
C VAL A 143 -2.58 1.52 -4.64
N SER A 144 -2.33 0.71 -3.62
CA SER A 144 -0.99 0.33 -3.21
C SER A 144 -0.93 -1.15 -2.74
N HIS A 145 -0.01 -1.47 -1.85
CA HIS A 145 0.38 -2.83 -1.49
C HIS A 145 0.38 -3.03 0.02
N ALA A 146 0.42 -4.30 0.45
CA ALA A 146 0.26 -4.64 1.86
C ALA A 146 1.44 -4.18 2.73
N VAL A 147 2.70 -4.38 2.28
CA VAL A 147 3.87 -4.00 3.09
C VAL A 147 3.99 -2.49 3.14
N PHE A 148 3.94 -1.81 1.99
CA PHE A 148 4.00 -0.35 1.95
C PHE A 148 2.95 0.29 2.86
N THR A 149 1.69 -0.08 2.70
CA THR A 149 0.59 0.51 3.47
C THR A 149 0.78 0.31 4.99
N ASN A 150 1.25 -0.87 5.42
CA ASN A 150 1.55 -1.10 6.83
C ASN A 150 2.67 -0.22 7.36
N ILE A 151 3.77 -0.09 6.61
CA ILE A 151 4.90 0.77 6.99
C ILE A 151 4.45 2.24 6.98
N PHE A 152 3.67 2.66 6.00
CA PHE A 152 3.09 4.01 5.95
C PHE A 152 2.26 4.30 7.22
N LEU A 153 1.33 3.42 7.59
CA LEU A 153 0.50 3.57 8.80
C LEU A 153 1.33 3.67 10.09
N GLU A 154 2.45 2.96 10.16
CA GLU A 154 3.33 3.00 11.32
C GLU A 154 4.14 4.29 11.41
N HIS A 155 4.51 4.85 10.25
CA HIS A 155 5.43 5.99 10.14
C HIS A 155 4.76 7.29 9.70
N VAL A 156 3.45 7.30 9.50
CA VAL A 156 2.75 8.51 9.06
C VAL A 156 2.89 9.69 10.03
N CYS A 157 3.11 9.41 11.31
CA CYS A 157 3.33 10.41 12.36
C CYS A 157 4.74 10.41 12.96
N THR A 158 5.67 9.61 12.48
CA THR A 158 7.00 9.51 13.07
C THR A 158 8.04 9.05 12.07
N ASP A 159 9.18 9.69 12.06
CA ASP A 159 10.36 9.29 11.26
C ASP A 159 11.30 8.37 12.06
N LYS A 160 10.93 8.02 13.32
CA LYS A 160 11.73 7.14 14.16
C LYS A 160 11.59 5.69 13.72
N PRO A 161 12.69 4.94 13.57
CA PRO A 161 12.63 3.52 13.20
C PRO A 161 11.86 2.71 14.25
N MET A 162 11.17 1.65 13.77
CA MET A 162 10.50 0.71 14.67
C MET A 162 11.49 -0.06 15.54
N SER A 163 11.08 -0.37 16.78
CA SER A 163 11.76 -1.42 17.55
C SER A 163 11.49 -2.80 16.95
N PHE A 164 12.39 -3.75 17.19
CA PHE A 164 12.27 -5.13 16.69
C PHE A 164 10.89 -5.77 17.00
N TRP A 165 10.39 -5.63 18.22
CA TRP A 165 9.08 -6.17 18.61
C TRP A 165 7.89 -5.53 17.89
N ARG A 166 7.97 -4.22 17.62
CA ARG A 166 6.95 -3.53 16.81
C ARG A 166 6.99 -4.03 15.36
N ALA A 167 8.19 -4.15 14.78
CA ALA A 167 8.36 -4.68 13.43
C ALA A 167 7.81 -6.11 13.29
N PHE A 168 8.09 -6.99 14.24
CA PHE A 168 7.57 -8.35 14.26
C PHE A 168 6.04 -8.39 14.33
N ARG A 169 5.43 -7.61 15.22
CA ARG A 169 3.94 -7.49 15.30
C ARG A 169 3.35 -6.96 14.00
N ARG A 170 4.01 -6.00 13.35
CA ARG A 170 3.57 -5.45 12.05
C ARG A 170 3.71 -6.46 10.93
N PHE A 171 4.77 -7.23 10.91
CA PHE A 171 4.91 -8.31 9.94
C PHE A 171 3.73 -9.31 9.98
N ILE A 172 3.27 -9.68 11.17
CA ILE A 172 2.06 -10.51 11.32
C ILE A 172 0.81 -9.75 10.82
N ALA A 173 0.70 -8.44 11.06
CA ALA A 173 -0.43 -7.64 10.61
C ALA A 173 -0.50 -7.52 9.09
N ILE A 174 0.65 -7.47 8.39
CA ILE A 174 0.73 -7.45 6.92
C ILE A 174 0.01 -8.66 6.31
N LEU A 175 0.16 -9.85 6.91
CA LEU A 175 -0.46 -11.07 6.43
C LEU A 175 -2.01 -11.05 6.52
N LYS A 176 -2.57 -10.12 7.29
CA LYS A 176 -4.03 -9.99 7.52
C LYS A 176 -4.71 -9.01 6.56
N ILE A 177 -3.95 -8.14 5.87
CA ILE A 177 -4.55 -7.22 4.89
C ILE A 177 -4.97 -8.01 3.66
N ARG A 178 -6.29 -8.14 3.46
CA ARG A 178 -6.87 -8.82 2.29
C ARG A 178 -6.68 -7.99 1.02
N ASN A 179 -6.69 -8.65 -0.14
CA ASN A 179 -6.76 -7.95 -1.43
C ASN A 179 -8.02 -7.06 -1.46
N THR A 180 -7.92 -5.89 -2.07
CA THR A 180 -8.96 -4.85 -2.13
C THR A 180 -9.47 -4.33 -0.77
N ALA A 181 -8.78 -4.63 0.34
CA ALA A 181 -9.11 -4.00 1.62
C ALA A 181 -8.90 -2.49 1.53
N ILE A 182 -9.87 -1.73 2.07
CA ILE A 182 -9.83 -0.27 2.15
C ILE A 182 -9.47 0.13 3.57
N LEU A 183 -8.44 0.97 3.71
CA LEU A 183 -8.01 1.55 4.97
C LEU A 183 -8.17 3.08 4.90
N HIS A 184 -8.96 3.63 5.80
CA HIS A 184 -9.28 5.05 5.83
C HIS A 184 -8.40 5.79 6.84
N LEU A 185 -7.69 6.80 6.35
CA LEU A 185 -6.95 7.78 7.14
C LEU A 185 -7.56 9.17 6.91
N ARG A 186 -7.49 10.00 7.92
CA ARG A 186 -7.84 11.43 7.82
C ARG A 186 -6.62 12.27 8.17
N HIS A 187 -6.35 13.25 7.32
CA HIS A 187 -5.39 14.30 7.60
C HIS A 187 -6.13 15.60 7.92
N ILE A 188 -5.78 16.20 9.04
CA ILE A 188 -6.28 17.52 9.45
C ILE A 188 -5.05 18.42 9.54
N SER A 189 -5.01 19.48 8.76
CA SER A 189 -3.94 20.46 8.83
C SER A 189 -3.84 21.02 10.26
N THR A 190 -2.65 20.93 10.82
CA THR A 190 -2.40 21.27 12.24
C THR A 190 -1.24 22.26 12.35
N VAL A 191 -0.99 22.75 13.57
CA VAL A 191 0.18 23.58 13.84
C VAL A 191 1.48 22.77 13.65
N PRO A 192 2.57 23.42 13.22
CA PRO A 192 3.85 22.76 13.06
C PRO A 192 4.27 21.91 14.27
N GLY A 193 4.73 20.69 14.03
CA GLY A 193 5.18 19.76 15.08
C GLY A 193 4.08 18.84 15.64
N VAL A 194 2.83 19.00 15.24
CA VAL A 194 1.72 18.11 15.61
C VAL A 194 1.35 17.25 14.42
N CYS A 195 1.30 15.92 14.62
CA CYS A 195 0.86 15.01 13.55
C CYS A 195 -0.64 15.19 13.27
N GLY A 196 -0.96 15.58 12.04
CA GLY A 196 -2.35 15.74 11.57
C GLY A 196 -3.04 14.43 11.16
N TRP A 197 -2.32 13.32 11.06
CA TRP A 197 -2.85 12.06 10.56
C TRP A 197 -3.55 11.23 11.63
N ARG A 198 -4.71 10.70 11.29
CA ARG A 198 -5.48 9.78 12.14
C ARG A 198 -5.95 8.58 11.35
N PHE A 199 -5.73 7.38 11.86
CA PHE A 199 -6.33 6.17 11.34
C PHE A 199 -7.79 6.08 11.82
N ILE A 200 -8.73 6.02 10.89
CA ILE A 200 -10.18 5.97 11.17
C ILE A 200 -10.67 4.53 11.25
N GLY A 201 -10.17 3.65 10.35
CA GLY A 201 -10.56 2.24 10.34
C GLY A 201 -10.47 1.59 8.97
N GLY A 202 -10.91 0.33 8.87
CA GLY A 202 -11.16 -0.34 7.60
C GLY A 202 -12.59 -0.13 7.15
N VAL A 203 -12.80 0.19 5.88
CA VAL A 203 -14.13 0.53 5.31
C VAL A 203 -14.80 -0.67 4.63
N SER A 204 -14.16 -1.85 4.57
CA SER A 204 -14.71 -2.99 3.84
C SER A 204 -16.04 -3.48 4.44
N LYS A 205 -17.13 -3.39 3.67
CA LYS A 205 -18.48 -3.89 3.99
C LYS A 205 -18.69 -5.36 3.59
N HIS A 206 -17.69 -6.03 3.01
CA HIS A 206 -17.87 -7.41 2.58
C HIS A 206 -17.90 -8.38 3.76
N PRO A 207 -18.98 -9.20 3.91
CA PRO A 207 -19.01 -10.25 4.91
C PRO A 207 -17.88 -11.24 4.68
N LYS A 208 -17.39 -11.82 5.76
CA LYS A 208 -16.40 -12.90 5.75
C LYS A 208 -17.03 -14.09 5.01
N SER A 209 -16.59 -14.35 3.79
CA SER A 209 -16.84 -15.62 3.12
C SER A 209 -15.89 -16.67 3.66
#